data_284e84bac180217b205ba62887cdc13a
#
_entry.id   284e84bac180217b205ba62887cdc13a
#
_cell.length_a   1.000
_cell.length_b   1.000
_cell.length_c   1.000
_cell.angle_alpha   90.00
_cell.angle_beta   90.00
_cell.angle_gamma   90.00
#
_symmetry.space_group_name_H-M   'P 1'
#
loop_
_entity.id
_entity.type
_entity.pdbx_description
1 polymer ?
#
loop_
_entity_poly.entity_id
_entity_poly.type
_entity_poly.pdbx_seq_one_letter_code
_entity_poly.pdbx_strand_id
1 'polypeptide(L)'
;MRKKNLLILLIALLCMATLFAQAAAETKTSGPRIVTFWSLFTGGDGEFFDAIIDEFNKTHTDIQLKNDTVKFDDYYTKLTAALAAGNAPDMIVCHQGNLLNYVPSGQLLALDDYLKANNFPVDDFVAAPLNACKFDGKQYAIPLDVHPIIMYVNMDLLAKAGIKDIPQTMDQLIADGIKIQEKTGKMGIDIDNTTAVYKAYTLTRLFFSFIYQQGGTFLTADNKAANFNNQYGYKALQALQDMVQKYKTTPAGLDYDTAMNEFKLGDAAFYFNGVWATGTLEQQKDLNFVAIPVPGFMGKPAAWSGSHTLAIPAKANISPEHVKDILTAIDFITGHGEMWAKAGHVPTRISVQNSKAFADLPYRKGYADSAASAVAPPTTAAWDEIYGTCSDLLEYAVVNNQPIQEALNQMEATVNKIIATY
;
A
#
# COMPACT_ATOMS: atom_id res chain seq x y z
N MET A 1 1.43 -50.83 63.29
CA MET A 1 1.12 -51.15 61.91
C MET A 1 0.08 -50.17 61.25
N ARG A 2 -1.01 -49.80 61.93
CA ARG A 2 -2.07 -48.94 61.36
C ARG A 2 -1.61 -47.53 60.91
N LYS A 3 -0.70 -46.84 61.60
CA LYS A 3 -0.24 -45.49 61.28
C LYS A 3 0.66 -45.41 60.04
N LYS A 4 1.47 -46.42 59.74
CA LYS A 4 2.34 -46.52 58.57
C LYS A 4 1.50 -46.72 57.29
N ASN A 5 0.46 -47.53 57.35
CA ASN A 5 -0.37 -47.76 56.14
C ASN A 5 -1.26 -46.55 55.84
N LEU A 6 -1.63 -45.73 56.84
CA LEU A 6 -2.38 -44.48 56.60
C LEU A 6 -1.49 -43.42 55.89
N LEU A 7 -0.19 -43.35 56.24
CA LEU A 7 0.75 -42.42 55.62
C LEU A 7 1.05 -42.78 54.14
N ILE A 8 1.18 -44.08 53.85
CA ILE A 8 1.38 -44.54 52.45
C ILE A 8 0.14 -44.29 51.60
N LEU A 9 -1.06 -44.44 52.15
CA LEU A 9 -2.31 -44.14 51.45
C LEU A 9 -2.45 -42.63 51.14
N LEU A 10 -2.05 -41.75 52.07
CA LEU A 10 -2.05 -40.30 51.88
C LEU A 10 -1.04 -39.85 50.82
N ILE A 11 0.17 -40.43 50.80
CA ILE A 11 1.17 -40.14 49.79
C ILE A 11 0.74 -40.63 48.40
N ALA A 12 0.12 -41.81 48.29
CA ALA A 12 -0.43 -42.32 47.03
C ALA A 12 -1.59 -41.45 46.50
N LEU A 13 -2.46 -40.93 47.39
CA LEU A 13 -3.51 -39.99 47.00
C LEU A 13 -2.96 -38.64 46.57
N LEU A 14 -1.89 -38.14 47.22
CA LEU A 14 -1.23 -36.90 46.83
C LEU A 14 -0.53 -37.03 45.47
N CYS A 15 0.14 -38.16 45.18
CA CYS A 15 0.74 -38.46 43.90
C CYS A 15 -0.30 -38.63 42.76
N MET A 16 -1.46 -39.22 43.03
CA MET A 16 -2.55 -39.29 42.09
C MET A 16 -3.17 -37.90 41.82
N ALA A 17 -3.31 -37.07 42.84
CA ALA A 17 -3.82 -35.68 42.64
C ALA A 17 -2.88 -34.83 41.81
N THR A 18 -1.54 -35.00 41.92
CA THR A 18 -0.58 -34.28 41.07
C THR A 18 -0.56 -34.79 39.62
N LEU A 19 -0.75 -36.10 39.40
CA LEU A 19 -0.91 -36.68 38.06
C LEU A 19 -2.21 -36.24 37.39
N PHE A 20 -3.31 -36.12 38.11
CA PHE A 20 -4.57 -35.57 37.61
C PHE A 20 -4.50 -34.06 37.38
N ALA A 21 -3.75 -33.28 38.19
CA ALA A 21 -3.52 -31.87 37.99
C ALA A 21 -2.62 -31.61 36.75
N GLN A 22 -1.63 -32.48 36.50
CA GLN A 22 -0.81 -32.39 35.28
C GLN A 22 -1.57 -32.82 34.02
N ALA A 23 -2.45 -33.84 34.11
CA ALA A 23 -3.32 -34.24 33.00
C ALA A 23 -4.44 -33.19 32.73
N ALA A 24 -4.87 -32.43 33.74
CA ALA A 24 -5.83 -31.35 33.58
C ALA A 24 -5.19 -30.05 33.02
N ALA A 25 -3.84 -29.90 33.07
CA ALA A 25 -3.11 -28.78 32.45
C ALA A 25 -2.88 -28.97 30.96
N GLU A 26 -3.10 -30.17 30.41
CA GLU A 26 -3.12 -30.44 28.98
C GLU A 26 -4.54 -30.44 28.38
N THR A 27 -5.45 -29.64 28.89
CA THR A 27 -6.66 -29.33 28.14
C THR A 27 -6.24 -28.46 26.95
N LYS A 28 -5.97 -29.08 25.80
CA LYS A 28 -6.00 -28.45 24.49
C LYS A 28 -7.22 -27.53 24.48
N THR A 29 -7.00 -26.23 24.35
CA THR A 29 -8.07 -25.29 24.06
C THR A 29 -8.78 -25.83 22.82
N SER A 30 -10.04 -26.22 22.95
CA SER A 30 -10.82 -26.92 21.91
C SER A 30 -11.22 -26.02 20.72
N GLY A 31 -10.55 -24.90 20.51
CA GLY A 31 -10.78 -23.94 19.43
C GLY A 31 -9.52 -23.68 18.62
N PRO A 32 -9.66 -23.05 17.45
CA PRO A 32 -8.53 -22.65 16.62
C PRO A 32 -7.63 -21.65 17.35
N ARG A 33 -6.34 -21.69 17.07
CA ARG A 33 -5.39 -20.67 17.48
C ARG A 33 -5.66 -19.40 16.69
N ILE A 34 -5.73 -18.26 17.37
CA ILE A 34 -6.09 -16.99 16.74
C ILE A 34 -4.82 -16.21 16.42
N VAL A 35 -4.74 -15.72 15.19
CA VAL A 35 -3.77 -14.71 14.73
C VAL A 35 -4.54 -13.42 14.48
N THR A 36 -4.28 -12.40 15.26
CA THR A 36 -4.86 -11.08 15.10
C THR A 36 -4.07 -10.27 14.07
N PHE A 37 -4.78 -9.55 13.21
CA PHE A 37 -4.19 -8.83 12.10
C PHE A 37 -4.81 -7.44 11.95
N TRP A 38 -4.01 -6.43 11.65
CA TRP A 38 -4.50 -5.12 11.25
C TRP A 38 -4.12 -4.80 9.80
N SER A 39 -5.13 -4.41 9.02
CA SER A 39 -4.96 -3.94 7.65
C SER A 39 -5.47 -2.51 7.47
N LEU A 40 -5.08 -1.88 6.37
CA LEU A 40 -5.43 -0.51 6.01
C LEU A 40 -6.15 -0.41 4.64
N PHE A 41 -6.62 -1.55 4.13
CA PHE A 41 -7.18 -1.65 2.79
C PHE A 41 -8.60 -1.06 2.73
N THR A 42 -8.70 0.23 2.46
CA THR A 42 -9.97 0.98 2.39
C THR A 42 -10.15 1.75 1.08
N GLY A 43 -9.24 1.54 0.11
CA GLY A 43 -9.23 2.26 -1.17
C GLY A 43 -9.98 1.59 -2.32
N GLY A 44 -10.81 0.57 -2.04
CA GLY A 44 -11.52 -0.25 -3.04
C GLY A 44 -10.98 -1.67 -3.14
N ASP A 45 -9.97 -2.00 -2.38
CA ASP A 45 -9.25 -3.27 -2.35
C ASP A 45 -9.62 -4.17 -1.16
N GLY A 46 -10.30 -3.62 -0.15
CA GLY A 46 -10.62 -4.33 1.10
C GLY A 46 -11.38 -5.63 0.89
N GLU A 47 -12.42 -5.64 0.06
CA GLU A 47 -13.22 -6.84 -0.19
C GLU A 47 -12.40 -8.01 -0.79
N PHE A 48 -11.40 -7.69 -1.61
CA PHE A 48 -10.51 -8.69 -2.18
C PHE A 48 -9.56 -9.28 -1.15
N PHE A 49 -9.12 -8.47 -0.19
CA PHE A 49 -8.30 -8.94 0.91
C PHE A 49 -9.10 -9.79 1.90
N ASP A 50 -10.33 -9.38 2.23
CA ASP A 50 -11.24 -10.16 3.07
C ASP A 50 -11.52 -11.53 2.46
N ALA A 51 -11.64 -11.64 1.13
CA ALA A 51 -11.78 -12.92 0.45
C ALA A 51 -10.56 -13.85 0.65
N ILE A 52 -9.34 -13.32 0.76
CA ILE A 52 -8.13 -14.11 1.08
C ILE A 52 -8.20 -14.61 2.53
N ILE A 53 -8.61 -13.74 3.47
CA ILE A 53 -8.77 -14.10 4.88
C ILE A 53 -9.83 -15.19 5.04
N ASP A 54 -10.97 -15.06 4.35
CA ASP A 54 -12.04 -16.05 4.37
C ASP A 54 -11.59 -17.40 3.83
N GLU A 55 -10.82 -17.41 2.74
CA GLU A 55 -10.29 -18.67 2.17
C GLU A 55 -9.23 -19.31 3.09
N PHE A 56 -8.38 -18.50 3.74
CA PHE A 56 -7.48 -19.00 4.79
C PHE A 56 -8.29 -19.67 5.91
N ASN A 57 -9.25 -18.97 6.47
CA ASN A 57 -10.06 -19.44 7.61
C ASN A 57 -10.89 -20.69 7.29
N LYS A 58 -11.27 -20.85 6.03
CA LYS A 58 -11.99 -22.04 5.54
C LYS A 58 -11.08 -23.25 5.37
N THR A 59 -9.83 -23.04 4.96
CA THR A 59 -8.87 -24.11 4.67
C THR A 59 -8.00 -24.49 5.86
N HIS A 60 -7.88 -23.62 6.88
CA HIS A 60 -7.09 -23.81 8.10
C HIS A 60 -8.00 -23.86 9.34
N THR A 61 -8.44 -25.07 9.72
CA THR A 61 -9.38 -25.22 10.84
C THR A 61 -8.72 -25.08 12.22
N ASP A 62 -7.42 -25.14 12.31
CA ASP A 62 -6.61 -25.07 13.52
C ASP A 62 -6.01 -23.68 13.79
N ILE A 63 -6.00 -22.81 12.76
CA ILE A 63 -5.57 -21.40 12.85
C ILE A 63 -6.67 -20.54 12.25
N GLN A 64 -6.99 -19.41 12.91
CA GLN A 64 -7.96 -18.45 12.40
C GLN A 64 -7.36 -17.06 12.37
N LEU A 65 -7.46 -16.37 11.24
CA LEU A 65 -7.11 -14.96 11.09
C LEU A 65 -8.30 -14.09 11.52
N LYS A 66 -8.03 -13.08 12.35
CA LYS A 66 -8.97 -12.02 12.68
C LYS A 66 -8.40 -10.69 12.21
N ASN A 67 -8.92 -10.19 11.10
CA ASN A 67 -8.52 -8.92 10.53
C ASN A 67 -9.39 -7.79 11.07
N ASP A 68 -8.76 -6.74 11.58
CA ASP A 68 -9.39 -5.44 11.87
C ASP A 68 -8.89 -4.45 10.82
N THR A 69 -9.76 -4.00 9.94
CA THR A 69 -9.46 -2.96 8.97
C THR A 69 -9.59 -1.59 9.61
N VAL A 70 -8.52 -0.81 9.57
CA VAL A 70 -8.46 0.56 10.09
C VAL A 70 -8.42 1.52 8.91
N LYS A 71 -9.20 2.59 8.97
CA LYS A 71 -9.19 3.62 7.91
C LYS A 71 -7.76 4.12 7.68
N PHE A 72 -7.37 4.26 6.43
CA PHE A 72 -5.99 4.58 6.02
C PHE A 72 -5.40 5.78 6.77
N ASP A 73 -6.15 6.89 6.86
CA ASP A 73 -5.67 8.14 7.50
C ASP A 73 -5.39 8.00 9.00
N ASP A 74 -6.09 7.06 9.68
CA ASP A 74 -5.95 6.81 11.12
C ASP A 74 -4.96 5.68 11.43
N TYR A 75 -4.61 4.89 10.42
CA TYR A 75 -3.91 3.62 10.60
C TYR A 75 -2.56 3.78 11.31
N TYR A 76 -1.69 4.63 10.80
CA TYR A 76 -0.34 4.77 11.35
C TYR A 76 -0.32 5.45 12.72
N THR A 77 -1.24 6.38 12.98
CA THR A 77 -1.42 6.96 14.32
C THR A 77 -1.81 5.89 15.33
N LYS A 78 -2.80 5.06 15.00
CA LYS A 78 -3.25 3.95 15.83
C LYS A 78 -2.16 2.88 16.01
N LEU A 79 -1.47 2.51 14.92
CA LEU A 79 -0.42 1.49 14.93
C LEU A 79 0.76 1.92 15.80
N THR A 80 1.27 3.14 15.63
CA THR A 80 2.39 3.68 16.43
C THR A 80 2.06 3.67 17.92
N ALA A 81 0.84 4.11 18.30
CA ALA A 81 0.40 4.08 19.69
C ALA A 81 0.31 2.64 20.23
N ALA A 82 -0.21 1.70 19.46
CA ALA A 82 -0.35 0.30 19.84
C ALA A 82 1.01 -0.40 20.00
N LEU A 83 1.96 -0.15 19.09
CA LEU A 83 3.33 -0.66 19.17
C LEU A 83 4.05 -0.13 20.41
N ALA A 84 3.97 1.18 20.68
CA ALA A 84 4.56 1.79 21.87
C ALA A 84 3.97 1.26 23.18
N ALA A 85 2.67 0.93 23.19
CA ALA A 85 1.98 0.37 24.35
C ALA A 85 2.12 -1.18 24.49
N GLY A 86 2.74 -1.87 23.52
CA GLY A 86 2.83 -3.34 23.48
C GLY A 86 1.50 -4.05 23.23
N ASN A 87 0.50 -3.34 22.67
CA ASN A 87 -0.87 -3.83 22.41
C ASN A 87 -1.15 -4.02 20.91
N ALA A 88 -0.11 -4.03 20.08
CA ALA A 88 -0.24 -4.27 18.65
C ALA A 88 -0.77 -5.71 18.39
N PRO A 89 -1.47 -5.95 17.25
CA PRO A 89 -1.90 -7.29 16.86
C PRO A 89 -0.70 -8.23 16.62
N ASP A 90 -0.95 -9.45 16.23
CA ASP A 90 0.12 -10.44 15.95
C ASP A 90 0.80 -10.18 14.61
N MET A 91 0.05 -9.68 13.64
CA MET A 91 0.53 -9.32 12.30
C MET A 91 -0.02 -7.95 11.89
N ILE A 92 0.75 -7.20 11.13
CA ILE A 92 0.35 -5.88 10.60
C ILE A 92 0.68 -5.76 9.12
N VAL A 93 -0.13 -4.99 8.41
CA VAL A 93 0.30 -4.39 7.13
C VAL A 93 1.15 -3.17 7.44
N CYS A 94 2.25 -3.02 6.76
CA CYS A 94 3.06 -1.82 6.83
C CYS A 94 3.55 -1.45 5.43
N HIS A 95 3.46 -0.19 5.03
CA HIS A 95 4.15 0.23 3.82
C HIS A 95 5.66 0.09 4.01
N GLN A 96 6.35 -0.33 2.98
CA GLN A 96 7.79 -0.61 3.04
C GLN A 96 8.59 0.59 3.58
N GLY A 97 8.25 1.82 3.18
CA GLY A 97 8.90 3.04 3.66
C GLY A 97 8.74 3.27 5.17
N ASN A 98 7.62 2.84 5.76
CA ASN A 98 7.30 3.04 7.18
C ASN A 98 7.99 2.03 8.11
N LEU A 99 8.62 0.99 7.57
CA LEU A 99 9.40 0.04 8.40
C LEU A 99 10.51 0.75 9.18
N LEU A 100 11.08 1.81 8.61
CA LEU A 100 12.10 2.65 9.28
C LEU A 100 11.63 3.32 10.58
N ASN A 101 10.32 3.53 10.74
CA ASN A 101 9.77 4.14 11.95
C ASN A 101 9.78 3.17 13.13
N TYR A 102 9.79 1.85 12.85
CA TYR A 102 9.58 0.81 13.85
C TYR A 102 10.79 -0.12 14.07
N VAL A 103 11.60 -0.37 13.03
CA VAL A 103 12.76 -1.27 13.12
C VAL A 103 13.83 -0.76 14.06
N PRO A 104 14.29 0.52 14.00
CA PRO A 104 15.37 1.00 14.88
C PRO A 104 14.99 0.99 16.36
N SER A 105 13.71 1.13 16.68
CA SER A 105 13.19 1.08 18.06
C SER A 105 12.89 -0.34 18.56
N GLY A 106 13.18 -1.38 17.76
CA GLY A 106 12.97 -2.77 18.13
C GLY A 106 11.48 -3.19 18.23
N GLN A 107 10.59 -2.46 17.59
CA GLN A 107 9.14 -2.72 17.64
C GLN A 107 8.68 -3.79 16.66
N LEU A 108 9.54 -4.21 15.72
CA LEU A 108 9.29 -5.32 14.80
C LEU A 108 10.24 -6.48 15.06
N LEU A 109 9.76 -7.69 14.84
CA LEU A 109 10.52 -8.92 15.00
C LEU A 109 11.43 -9.15 13.79
N ALA A 110 12.71 -9.45 14.03
CA ALA A 110 13.60 -9.96 12.99
C ALA A 110 13.22 -11.40 12.63
N LEU A 111 13.06 -11.69 11.35
CA LEU A 111 12.41 -12.91 10.88
C LEU A 111 13.37 -14.03 10.45
N ASP A 112 14.68 -13.75 10.24
CA ASP A 112 15.64 -14.66 9.59
C ASP A 112 15.62 -16.08 10.18
N ASP A 113 15.75 -16.21 11.50
CA ASP A 113 15.78 -17.50 12.17
C ASP A 113 14.43 -18.25 12.05
N TYR A 114 13.33 -17.52 12.12
CA TYR A 114 12.00 -18.09 11.99
C TYR A 114 11.68 -18.51 10.54
N LEU A 115 12.08 -17.71 9.56
CA LEU A 115 11.94 -18.06 8.14
C LEU A 115 12.70 -19.33 7.81
N LYS A 116 13.95 -19.44 8.30
CA LYS A 116 14.78 -20.64 8.13
C LYS A 116 14.19 -21.86 8.84
N ALA A 117 13.77 -21.71 10.11
CA ALA A 117 13.23 -22.81 10.91
C ALA A 117 11.92 -23.37 10.33
N ASN A 118 11.13 -22.55 9.63
CA ASN A 118 9.86 -22.94 9.02
C ASN A 118 9.96 -23.22 7.53
N ASN A 119 11.14 -23.24 6.92
CA ASN A 119 11.35 -23.41 5.48
C ASN A 119 10.51 -22.44 4.63
N PHE A 120 10.38 -21.20 5.08
CA PHE A 120 9.61 -20.17 4.37
C PHE A 120 10.25 -19.92 2.99
N PRO A 121 9.45 -19.85 1.89
CA PRO A 121 9.98 -19.83 0.53
C PRO A 121 10.49 -18.43 0.10
N VAL A 122 11.52 -17.91 0.77
CA VAL A 122 12.08 -16.57 0.50
C VAL A 122 12.60 -16.42 -0.92
N ASP A 123 13.06 -17.50 -1.55
CA ASP A 123 13.61 -17.50 -2.91
C ASP A 123 12.52 -17.35 -3.99
N ASP A 124 11.25 -17.50 -3.61
CA ASP A 124 10.11 -17.28 -4.51
C ASP A 124 9.69 -15.80 -4.60
N PHE A 125 10.38 -14.90 -3.93
CA PHE A 125 10.04 -13.47 -3.96
C PHE A 125 10.93 -12.69 -4.91
N VAL A 126 10.36 -11.67 -5.58
CA VAL A 126 11.12 -10.68 -6.35
C VAL A 126 12.13 -10.00 -5.43
N ALA A 127 13.40 -10.00 -5.84
CA ALA A 127 14.50 -9.60 -4.98
C ALA A 127 14.42 -8.13 -4.51
N ALA A 128 13.99 -7.20 -5.38
CA ALA A 128 13.96 -5.78 -5.05
C ALA A 128 13.01 -5.47 -3.87
N PRO A 129 11.71 -5.80 -3.88
CA PRO A 129 10.83 -5.56 -2.74
C PRO A 129 11.21 -6.38 -1.50
N LEU A 130 11.73 -7.61 -1.67
CA LEU A 130 12.18 -8.41 -0.53
C LEU A 130 13.38 -7.77 0.17
N ASN A 131 14.38 -7.32 -0.58
CA ASN A 131 15.56 -6.67 -0.02
C ASN A 131 15.24 -5.30 0.60
N ALA A 132 14.23 -4.61 0.10
CA ALA A 132 13.77 -3.34 0.68
C ALA A 132 13.16 -3.49 2.09
N CYS A 133 12.85 -4.72 2.52
CA CYS A 133 12.41 -5.05 3.88
C CYS A 133 13.55 -5.49 4.81
N LYS A 134 14.82 -5.34 4.38
CA LYS A 134 16.00 -5.64 5.19
C LYS A 134 16.61 -4.39 5.79
N PHE A 135 16.96 -4.49 7.07
CA PHE A 135 17.67 -3.44 7.80
C PHE A 135 18.82 -4.10 8.55
N ASP A 136 20.02 -3.54 8.44
CA ASP A 136 21.25 -4.09 9.03
C ASP A 136 21.44 -5.59 8.73
N GLY A 137 21.10 -6.01 7.50
CA GLY A 137 21.24 -7.36 7.02
C GLY A 137 20.17 -8.35 7.49
N LYS A 138 19.18 -7.92 8.28
CA LYS A 138 18.08 -8.75 8.79
C LYS A 138 16.76 -8.45 8.11
N GLN A 139 15.94 -9.47 7.89
CA GLN A 139 14.60 -9.36 7.32
C GLN A 139 13.59 -9.01 8.43
N TYR A 140 12.79 -7.95 8.25
CA TYR A 140 11.78 -7.51 9.24
C TYR A 140 10.34 -7.60 8.74
N ALA A 141 10.14 -7.75 7.44
CA ALA A 141 8.82 -7.93 6.85
C ALA A 141 8.90 -8.75 5.57
N ILE A 142 7.77 -9.32 5.15
CA ILE A 142 7.61 -10.01 3.87
C ILE A 142 6.80 -9.11 2.94
N PRO A 143 7.27 -8.78 1.74
CA PRO A 143 6.53 -7.93 0.82
C PRO A 143 5.29 -8.66 0.28
N LEU A 144 4.13 -7.98 0.31
CA LEU A 144 2.86 -8.48 -0.20
C LEU A 144 2.73 -8.16 -1.69
N ASP A 145 2.95 -6.91 -2.05
CA ASP A 145 2.72 -6.39 -3.39
C ASP A 145 3.65 -5.25 -3.78
N VAL A 146 3.49 -4.83 -5.04
CA VAL A 146 3.92 -3.54 -5.56
C VAL A 146 2.69 -2.86 -6.13
N HIS A 147 2.47 -1.57 -5.81
CA HIS A 147 1.27 -0.84 -6.19
C HIS A 147 1.57 0.57 -6.73
N PRO A 148 1.87 0.67 -8.04
CA PRO A 148 2.07 1.96 -8.70
C PRO A 148 0.77 2.73 -8.88
N ILE A 149 0.88 4.06 -9.06
CA ILE A 149 -0.18 4.80 -9.72
C ILE A 149 -0.15 4.53 -11.22
N ILE A 150 -1.34 4.51 -11.81
CA ILE A 150 -1.56 4.25 -13.23
C ILE A 150 -2.59 5.24 -13.80
N MET A 151 -2.83 5.17 -15.08
CA MET A 151 -3.88 5.92 -15.75
C MET A 151 -4.97 4.97 -16.24
N TYR A 152 -6.21 5.25 -15.86
CA TYR A 152 -7.42 4.63 -16.39
C TYR A 152 -7.99 5.49 -17.50
N VAL A 153 -8.40 4.89 -18.60
CA VAL A 153 -8.87 5.61 -19.79
C VAL A 153 -10.23 5.07 -20.20
N ASN A 154 -11.24 5.93 -20.22
CA ASN A 154 -12.58 5.60 -20.68
C ASN A 154 -12.62 5.63 -22.21
N MET A 155 -12.64 4.45 -22.84
CA MET A 155 -12.57 4.30 -24.29
C MET A 155 -13.81 4.83 -25.01
N ASP A 156 -14.96 4.77 -24.35
CA ASP A 156 -16.21 5.28 -24.94
C ASP A 156 -16.21 6.81 -25.05
N LEU A 157 -15.67 7.51 -24.04
CA LEU A 157 -15.54 8.96 -24.09
C LEU A 157 -14.51 9.39 -25.15
N LEU A 158 -13.39 8.66 -25.29
CA LEU A 158 -12.43 8.90 -26.38
C LEU A 158 -13.12 8.74 -27.74
N ALA A 159 -13.85 7.65 -27.95
CA ALA A 159 -14.55 7.39 -29.19
C ALA A 159 -15.59 8.47 -29.51
N LYS A 160 -16.42 8.87 -28.52
CA LYS A 160 -17.42 9.94 -28.64
C LYS A 160 -16.78 11.29 -29.01
N ALA A 161 -15.59 11.56 -28.48
CA ALA A 161 -14.84 12.78 -28.81
C ALA A 161 -14.05 12.65 -30.13
N GLY A 162 -14.03 11.48 -30.79
CA GLY A 162 -13.26 11.21 -31.99
C GLY A 162 -11.74 11.25 -31.75
N ILE A 163 -11.31 10.77 -30.57
CA ILE A 163 -9.91 10.56 -30.19
C ILE A 163 -9.60 9.08 -30.45
N LYS A 164 -8.56 8.82 -31.23
CA LYS A 164 -8.19 7.46 -31.67
C LYS A 164 -7.11 6.83 -30.80
N ASP A 165 -6.19 7.65 -30.33
CA ASP A 165 -4.98 7.19 -29.66
C ASP A 165 -4.97 7.73 -28.21
N ILE A 166 -4.44 6.94 -27.29
CA ILE A 166 -4.24 7.37 -25.90
C ILE A 166 -3.08 8.39 -25.84
N PRO A 167 -3.24 9.54 -25.16
CA PRO A 167 -2.23 10.58 -25.11
C PRO A 167 -0.90 10.08 -24.54
N GLN A 168 0.21 10.47 -25.17
CA GLN A 168 1.57 10.09 -24.77
C GLN A 168 2.38 11.30 -24.28
N THR A 169 1.88 12.52 -24.46
CA THR A 169 2.52 13.75 -24.00
C THR A 169 1.54 14.58 -23.18
N MET A 170 2.07 15.47 -22.34
CA MET A 170 1.24 16.38 -21.53
C MET A 170 0.33 17.26 -22.40
N ASP A 171 0.84 17.77 -23.50
CA ASP A 171 0.06 18.59 -24.43
C ASP A 171 -1.10 17.81 -25.06
N GLN A 172 -0.88 16.54 -25.41
CA GLN A 172 -1.95 15.66 -25.89
C GLN A 172 -2.99 15.37 -24.81
N LEU A 173 -2.55 15.05 -23.59
CA LEU A 173 -3.46 14.77 -22.46
C LEU A 173 -4.41 15.99 -22.20
N ILE A 174 -3.84 17.18 -22.16
CA ILE A 174 -4.61 18.43 -21.96
C ILE A 174 -5.54 18.69 -23.15
N ALA A 175 -5.04 18.58 -24.38
CA ALA A 175 -5.85 18.82 -25.58
C ALA A 175 -7.02 17.82 -25.69
N ASP A 176 -6.77 16.55 -25.37
CA ASP A 176 -7.79 15.51 -25.37
C ASP A 176 -8.80 15.74 -24.25
N GLY A 177 -8.35 16.12 -23.05
CA GLY A 177 -9.24 16.47 -21.94
C GLY A 177 -10.20 17.62 -22.30
N ILE A 178 -9.71 18.69 -22.90
CA ILE A 178 -10.52 19.83 -23.40
C ILE A 178 -11.52 19.33 -24.45
N LYS A 179 -11.06 18.56 -25.44
CA LYS A 179 -11.89 18.03 -26.52
C LYS A 179 -13.03 17.14 -26.00
N ILE A 180 -12.75 16.33 -24.97
CA ILE A 180 -13.78 15.50 -24.33
C ILE A 180 -14.83 16.37 -23.67
N GLN A 181 -14.44 17.38 -22.90
CA GLN A 181 -15.38 18.32 -22.27
C GLN A 181 -16.27 19.01 -23.32
N GLU A 182 -15.67 19.51 -24.40
CA GLU A 182 -16.41 20.19 -25.48
C GLU A 182 -17.38 19.27 -26.22
N LYS A 183 -17.00 18.01 -26.47
CA LYS A 183 -17.79 17.08 -27.28
C LYS A 183 -18.82 16.28 -26.49
N THR A 184 -18.56 16.04 -25.21
CA THR A 184 -19.36 15.10 -24.41
C THR A 184 -20.02 15.76 -23.19
N GLY A 185 -19.56 16.93 -22.76
CA GLY A 185 -19.94 17.55 -21.51
C GLY A 185 -19.46 16.81 -20.26
N LYS A 186 -18.58 15.78 -20.42
CA LYS A 186 -18.03 14.98 -19.34
C LYS A 186 -16.66 15.49 -18.93
N MET A 187 -16.15 15.03 -17.77
CA MET A 187 -14.85 15.44 -17.24
C MET A 187 -13.70 14.93 -18.11
N GLY A 188 -12.72 15.80 -18.38
CA GLY A 188 -11.54 15.45 -19.14
C GLY A 188 -10.56 14.61 -18.34
N ILE A 189 -10.14 15.12 -17.18
CA ILE A 189 -9.09 14.51 -16.36
C ILE A 189 -9.53 14.53 -14.89
N ASP A 190 -9.53 13.38 -14.24
CA ASP A 190 -9.80 13.24 -12.81
C ASP A 190 -8.53 12.95 -12.02
N ILE A 191 -8.22 13.87 -11.11
CA ILE A 191 -7.12 13.77 -10.15
C ILE A 191 -7.64 14.32 -8.83
N ASP A 192 -7.70 13.52 -7.77
CA ASP A 192 -8.03 14.01 -6.45
C ASP A 192 -7.02 15.09 -6.02
N ASN A 193 -7.52 16.25 -5.60
CA ASN A 193 -6.69 17.42 -5.36
C ASN A 193 -7.13 18.22 -4.12
N THR A 194 -7.95 17.62 -3.24
CA THR A 194 -8.27 18.18 -1.92
C THR A 194 -7.98 17.20 -0.80
N THR A 195 -7.63 17.74 0.37
CA THR A 195 -7.35 16.96 1.59
C THR A 195 -8.58 16.86 2.51
N ALA A 196 -9.77 17.24 2.01
CA ALA A 196 -10.99 17.32 2.82
C ALA A 196 -11.50 15.96 3.33
N VAL A 197 -11.33 14.87 2.57
CA VAL A 197 -11.79 13.53 2.92
C VAL A 197 -10.59 12.58 3.13
N TYR A 198 -9.72 12.54 2.15
CA TYR A 198 -8.40 11.91 2.21
C TYR A 198 -7.37 12.97 1.85
N LYS A 199 -6.11 12.78 2.25
CA LYS A 199 -5.03 13.63 1.73
C LYS A 199 -5.05 13.57 0.19
N ALA A 200 -4.73 14.67 -0.50
CA ALA A 200 -4.66 14.74 -1.98
C ALA A 200 -3.53 13.83 -2.53
N TYR A 201 -3.66 12.53 -2.30
CA TYR A 201 -2.56 11.58 -2.51
C TYR A 201 -2.23 11.38 -3.98
N THR A 202 -3.23 11.39 -4.88
CA THR A 202 -2.95 11.24 -6.31
C THR A 202 -2.26 12.46 -6.87
N LEU A 203 -2.67 13.67 -6.46
CA LEU A 203 -1.97 14.91 -6.81
C LEU A 203 -0.49 14.85 -6.40
N THR A 204 -0.22 14.46 -5.14
CA THR A 204 1.14 14.36 -4.60
C THR A 204 1.96 13.29 -5.33
N ARG A 205 1.37 12.13 -5.61
CA ARG A 205 2.03 11.05 -6.35
C ARG A 205 2.35 11.43 -7.79
N LEU A 206 1.48 12.20 -8.45
CA LEU A 206 1.73 12.73 -9.80
C LEU A 206 2.81 13.81 -9.77
N PHE A 207 2.82 14.72 -8.80
CA PHE A 207 3.90 15.69 -8.64
C PHE A 207 5.26 15.00 -8.50
N PHE A 208 5.34 13.99 -7.64
CA PHE A 208 6.52 13.14 -7.48
C PHE A 208 6.91 12.47 -8.81
N SER A 209 5.96 11.79 -9.45
CA SER A 209 6.18 11.08 -10.72
C SER A 209 6.71 12.01 -11.80
N PHE A 210 6.12 13.19 -11.95
CA PHE A 210 6.50 14.16 -12.98
C PHE A 210 7.90 14.74 -12.78
N ILE A 211 8.37 14.87 -11.52
CA ILE A 211 9.76 15.21 -11.23
C ILE A 211 10.69 14.11 -11.74
N TYR A 212 10.40 12.85 -11.42
CA TYR A 212 11.22 11.71 -11.81
C TYR A 212 11.18 11.43 -13.31
N GLN A 213 10.06 11.69 -13.98
CA GLN A 213 9.96 11.60 -15.44
C GLN A 213 10.96 12.52 -16.16
N GLN A 214 11.28 13.65 -15.56
CA GLN A 214 12.25 14.61 -16.08
C GLN A 214 13.70 14.30 -15.71
N GLY A 215 13.94 13.25 -14.89
CA GLY A 215 15.25 12.89 -14.36
C GLY A 215 15.65 13.64 -13.07
N GLY A 216 14.70 14.34 -12.44
CA GLY A 216 14.86 14.92 -11.11
C GLY A 216 14.68 13.89 -9.99
N THR A 217 14.87 14.33 -8.75
CA THR A 217 14.57 13.55 -7.53
C THR A 217 13.83 14.42 -6.52
N PHE A 218 13.07 13.79 -5.64
CA PHE A 218 12.29 14.52 -4.63
C PHE A 218 13.17 15.01 -3.47
N LEU A 219 14.04 14.13 -2.97
CA LEU A 219 15.07 14.46 -1.98
C LEU A 219 16.48 14.31 -2.61
N THR A 220 17.49 14.82 -1.95
CA THR A 220 18.90 14.55 -2.24
C THR A 220 19.21 13.06 -2.06
N ALA A 221 20.30 12.58 -2.67
CA ALA A 221 20.66 11.16 -2.63
C ALA A 221 20.91 10.61 -1.22
N ASP A 222 21.27 11.46 -0.28
CA ASP A 222 21.45 11.13 1.14
C ASP A 222 20.20 11.38 2.00
N ASN A 223 19.09 11.76 1.38
CA ASN A 223 17.80 12.09 1.99
C ASN A 223 17.86 13.24 3.03
N LYS A 224 18.87 14.11 2.98
CA LYS A 224 19.07 15.17 3.97
C LYS A 224 18.48 16.53 3.58
N ALA A 225 17.98 16.66 2.35
CA ALA A 225 17.36 17.90 1.90
C ALA A 225 16.36 17.64 0.77
N ALA A 226 15.40 18.55 0.63
CA ALA A 226 14.54 18.63 -0.53
C ALA A 226 15.37 18.90 -1.81
N ASN A 227 15.00 18.27 -2.92
CA ASN A 227 15.68 18.43 -4.22
C ASN A 227 14.70 18.72 -5.37
N PHE A 228 13.50 19.13 -5.06
CA PHE A 228 12.46 19.42 -6.06
C PHE A 228 12.29 20.90 -6.40
N ASN A 229 12.85 21.83 -5.60
CA ASN A 229 12.75 23.26 -5.85
C ASN A 229 13.72 23.70 -6.94
N ASN A 230 13.43 23.28 -8.16
CA ASN A 230 14.22 23.51 -9.37
C ASN A 230 13.33 23.46 -10.60
N GLN A 231 13.90 23.47 -11.79
CA GLN A 231 13.15 23.41 -13.06
C GLN A 231 12.20 22.19 -13.17
N TYR A 232 12.54 21.05 -12.54
CA TYR A 232 11.73 19.82 -12.62
C TYR A 232 10.47 19.94 -11.77
N GLY A 233 10.61 20.39 -10.52
CA GLY A 233 9.46 20.66 -9.66
C GLY A 233 8.60 21.80 -10.17
N TYR A 234 9.23 22.87 -10.72
CA TYR A 234 8.50 23.97 -11.33
C TYR A 234 7.58 23.50 -12.46
N LYS A 235 8.09 22.74 -13.42
CA LYS A 235 7.29 22.22 -14.54
C LYS A 235 6.24 21.22 -14.08
N ALA A 236 6.56 20.37 -13.10
CA ALA A 236 5.62 19.39 -12.55
C ALA A 236 4.43 20.08 -11.87
N LEU A 237 4.69 21.07 -11.00
CA LEU A 237 3.64 21.81 -10.32
C LEU A 237 2.84 22.69 -11.28
N GLN A 238 3.52 23.34 -12.27
CA GLN A 238 2.85 24.13 -13.30
C GLN A 238 1.86 23.28 -14.10
N ALA A 239 2.24 22.07 -14.51
CA ALA A 239 1.35 21.19 -15.27
C ALA A 239 0.09 20.82 -14.48
N LEU A 240 0.24 20.45 -13.19
CA LEU A 240 -0.88 20.11 -12.32
C LEU A 240 -1.78 21.33 -12.04
N GLN A 241 -1.18 22.48 -11.77
CA GLN A 241 -1.93 23.71 -11.54
C GLN A 241 -2.68 24.16 -12.81
N ASP A 242 -2.03 24.08 -13.99
CA ASP A 242 -2.64 24.45 -15.26
C ASP A 242 -3.86 23.58 -15.60
N MET A 243 -3.86 22.28 -15.29
CA MET A 243 -5.04 21.42 -15.49
C MET A 243 -6.24 21.92 -14.71
N VAL A 244 -6.05 22.42 -13.49
CA VAL A 244 -7.12 22.92 -12.62
C VAL A 244 -7.46 24.38 -12.92
N GLN A 245 -6.46 25.25 -13.03
CA GLN A 245 -6.68 26.71 -13.07
C GLN A 245 -6.84 27.29 -14.48
N LYS A 246 -6.01 26.84 -15.40
CA LYS A 246 -5.95 27.41 -16.76
C LYS A 246 -6.86 26.68 -17.74
N TYR A 247 -6.70 25.37 -17.83
CA TYR A 247 -7.42 24.54 -18.81
C TYR A 247 -8.75 24.03 -18.29
N LYS A 248 -8.96 24.01 -16.97
CA LYS A 248 -10.18 23.52 -16.33
C LYS A 248 -10.53 22.07 -16.70
N THR A 249 -9.54 21.27 -17.07
CA THR A 249 -9.73 19.85 -17.41
C THR A 249 -9.92 18.97 -16.18
N THR A 250 -9.53 19.48 -15.00
CA THR A 250 -9.72 18.86 -13.68
C THR A 250 -10.44 19.83 -12.77
N PRO A 251 -11.49 19.41 -12.03
CA PRO A 251 -12.19 20.27 -11.08
C PRO A 251 -11.28 20.65 -9.90
N ALA A 252 -11.41 21.86 -9.39
CA ALA A 252 -10.79 22.24 -8.13
C ALA A 252 -11.59 21.65 -6.95
N GLY A 253 -10.91 21.13 -5.94
CA GLY A 253 -11.54 20.55 -4.75
C GLY A 253 -12.15 19.16 -4.98
N LEU A 254 -11.69 18.43 -6.00
CA LEU A 254 -12.11 17.07 -6.27
C LEU A 254 -11.50 16.12 -5.22
N ASP A 255 -12.35 15.46 -4.45
CA ASP A 255 -11.91 14.44 -3.49
C ASP A 255 -11.80 13.04 -4.11
N TYR A 256 -11.12 12.15 -3.40
CA TYR A 256 -10.81 10.80 -3.86
C TYR A 256 -12.06 9.96 -4.20
N ASP A 257 -13.08 10.00 -3.32
CA ASP A 257 -14.28 9.18 -3.49
C ASP A 257 -15.14 9.71 -4.66
N THR A 258 -15.20 11.02 -4.81
CA THR A 258 -15.90 11.68 -5.93
C THR A 258 -15.21 11.32 -7.26
N ALA A 259 -13.89 11.47 -7.36
CA ALA A 259 -13.13 11.10 -8.57
C ALA A 259 -13.33 9.63 -8.96
N MET A 260 -13.26 8.73 -7.97
CA MET A 260 -13.52 7.30 -8.17
C MET A 260 -14.94 7.05 -8.72
N ASN A 261 -15.94 7.72 -8.15
CA ASN A 261 -17.33 7.54 -8.54
C ASN A 261 -17.63 8.15 -9.91
N GLU A 262 -17.07 9.32 -10.25
CA GLU A 262 -17.20 9.91 -11.58
C GLU A 262 -16.66 8.98 -12.66
N PHE A 263 -15.48 8.38 -12.46
CA PHE A 263 -14.94 7.40 -13.41
C PHE A 263 -15.79 6.13 -13.49
N LYS A 264 -16.27 5.58 -12.36
CA LYS A 264 -17.17 4.42 -12.32
C LYS A 264 -18.46 4.64 -13.12
N LEU A 265 -19.02 5.85 -13.08
CA LEU A 265 -20.24 6.22 -13.78
C LEU A 265 -19.99 6.56 -15.26
N GLY A 266 -18.75 6.53 -15.73
CA GLY A 266 -18.37 6.90 -17.09
C GLY A 266 -18.40 8.40 -17.33
N ASP A 267 -18.28 9.21 -16.28
CA ASP A 267 -18.36 10.67 -16.32
C ASP A 267 -17.00 11.36 -16.48
N ALA A 268 -15.90 10.59 -16.39
CA ALA A 268 -14.53 11.06 -16.61
C ALA A 268 -13.81 10.25 -17.68
N ALA A 269 -12.91 10.88 -18.45
CA ALA A 269 -12.19 10.22 -19.54
C ALA A 269 -10.83 9.67 -19.11
N PHE A 270 -10.02 10.48 -18.43
CA PHE A 270 -8.72 10.09 -17.91
C PHE A 270 -8.76 10.17 -16.38
N TYR A 271 -8.56 9.06 -15.71
CA TYR A 271 -8.55 8.98 -14.26
C TYR A 271 -7.19 8.48 -13.77
N PHE A 272 -6.56 9.24 -12.91
CA PHE A 272 -5.32 8.83 -12.27
C PHE A 272 -5.60 8.28 -10.88
N ASN A 273 -5.19 7.06 -10.64
CA ASN A 273 -5.25 6.43 -9.32
C ASN A 273 -4.27 5.27 -9.26
N GLY A 274 -4.16 4.63 -8.10
CA GLY A 274 -3.35 3.43 -7.98
C GLY A 274 -4.03 2.19 -8.55
N VAL A 275 -3.23 1.15 -8.73
CA VAL A 275 -3.69 -0.16 -9.22
C VAL A 275 -4.81 -0.76 -8.39
N TRP A 276 -4.94 -0.39 -7.12
CA TRP A 276 -5.98 -0.86 -6.18
C TRP A 276 -7.43 -0.50 -6.58
N ALA A 277 -7.62 0.44 -7.50
CA ALA A 277 -8.94 0.76 -8.03
C ALA A 277 -9.39 -0.21 -9.13
N THR A 278 -8.47 -0.98 -9.74
CA THR A 278 -8.75 -1.77 -10.95
C THR A 278 -9.87 -2.78 -10.74
N GLY A 279 -9.82 -3.56 -9.65
CA GLY A 279 -10.83 -4.58 -9.38
C GLY A 279 -12.23 -4.02 -9.22
N THR A 280 -12.36 -2.91 -8.48
CA THR A 280 -13.64 -2.21 -8.31
C THR A 280 -14.17 -1.61 -9.60
N LEU A 281 -13.28 -1.11 -10.48
CA LEU A 281 -13.67 -0.60 -11.79
C LEU A 281 -14.10 -1.73 -12.74
N GLU A 282 -13.47 -2.89 -12.69
CA GLU A 282 -13.85 -4.07 -13.50
C GLU A 282 -15.23 -4.63 -13.13
N GLN A 283 -15.74 -4.36 -11.93
CA GLN A 283 -17.09 -4.72 -11.52
C GLN A 283 -18.17 -3.88 -12.23
N GLN A 284 -17.79 -2.73 -12.83
CA GLN A 284 -18.70 -1.85 -13.56
C GLN A 284 -18.91 -2.38 -15.00
N LYS A 285 -20.03 -3.09 -15.23
CA LYS A 285 -20.32 -3.79 -16.50
C LYS A 285 -20.44 -2.86 -17.70
N ASP A 286 -20.87 -1.61 -17.46
CA ASP A 286 -21.12 -0.63 -18.51
C ASP A 286 -19.95 0.33 -18.72
N LEU A 287 -18.82 0.14 -18.01
CA LEU A 287 -17.62 0.95 -18.12
C LEU A 287 -16.61 0.26 -19.06
N ASN A 288 -16.46 0.81 -20.26
CA ASN A 288 -15.45 0.37 -21.23
C ASN A 288 -14.16 1.15 -21.04
N PHE A 289 -13.19 0.57 -20.33
CA PHE A 289 -11.92 1.23 -20.02
C PHE A 289 -10.71 0.36 -20.28
N VAL A 290 -9.54 1.00 -20.30
CA VAL A 290 -8.25 0.34 -20.19
C VAL A 290 -7.46 0.94 -19.02
N ALA A 291 -6.62 0.11 -18.39
CA ALA A 291 -5.71 0.54 -17.33
C ALA A 291 -4.27 0.37 -17.84
N ILE A 292 -3.51 1.44 -17.82
CA ILE A 292 -2.15 1.49 -18.39
C ILE A 292 -1.17 2.17 -17.43
N PRO A 293 0.13 1.88 -17.52
CA PRO A 293 1.15 2.68 -16.86
C PRO A 293 0.98 4.16 -17.17
N VAL A 294 1.31 5.05 -16.22
CA VAL A 294 1.35 6.49 -16.50
C VAL A 294 2.35 6.74 -17.61
N PRO A 295 1.93 7.29 -18.77
CA PRO A 295 2.86 7.61 -19.85
C PRO A 295 3.93 8.61 -19.41
N GLY A 296 5.05 8.65 -20.14
CA GLY A 296 6.14 9.59 -19.87
C GLY A 296 5.80 11.02 -20.27
N PHE A 297 4.73 11.59 -19.72
CA PHE A 297 4.19 12.90 -20.08
C PHE A 297 5.20 14.04 -19.99
N MET A 298 6.17 13.92 -19.09
CA MET A 298 7.21 14.92 -18.86
C MET A 298 8.60 14.45 -19.33
N GLY A 299 8.68 13.26 -19.98
CA GLY A 299 9.95 12.71 -20.47
C GLY A 299 9.97 11.18 -20.45
N LYS A 300 10.72 10.56 -19.53
CA LYS A 300 10.78 9.10 -19.42
C LYS A 300 9.58 8.58 -18.60
N PRO A 301 9.07 7.37 -18.89
CA PRO A 301 8.11 6.74 -18.00
C PRO A 301 8.69 6.62 -16.59
N ALA A 302 7.98 7.16 -15.61
CA ALA A 302 8.24 7.00 -14.19
C ALA A 302 6.95 7.25 -13.44
N ALA A 303 6.63 6.39 -12.48
CA ALA A 303 5.43 6.52 -11.66
C ALA A 303 5.75 6.18 -10.21
N TRP A 304 5.21 6.96 -9.28
CA TRP A 304 5.23 6.63 -7.87
C TRP A 304 4.68 5.22 -7.67
N SER A 305 5.36 4.44 -6.82
CA SER A 305 4.94 3.09 -6.48
C SER A 305 5.24 2.80 -5.02
N GLY A 306 4.23 2.36 -4.29
CA GLY A 306 4.39 1.80 -2.96
C GLY A 306 4.52 0.28 -2.98
N SER A 307 4.71 -0.29 -1.79
CA SER A 307 4.68 -1.73 -1.52
C SER A 307 4.12 -1.95 -0.13
N HIS A 308 3.10 -2.77 -0.01
CA HIS A 308 2.64 -3.28 1.27
C HIS A 308 3.53 -4.45 1.71
N THR A 309 3.76 -4.51 2.99
CA THR A 309 4.50 -5.60 3.62
C THR A 309 3.73 -6.16 4.80
N LEU A 310 3.97 -7.42 5.12
CA LEU A 310 3.45 -8.11 6.29
C LEU A 310 4.57 -8.22 7.32
N ALA A 311 4.37 -7.59 8.48
CA ALA A 311 5.35 -7.55 9.56
C ALA A 311 4.78 -8.11 10.86
N ILE A 312 5.64 -8.59 11.74
CA ILE A 312 5.30 -9.15 13.04
C ILE A 312 5.77 -8.16 14.11
N PRO A 313 4.85 -7.53 14.90
CA PRO A 313 5.22 -6.74 16.06
C PRO A 313 6.04 -7.55 17.07
N ALA A 314 7.12 -6.97 17.58
CA ALA A 314 7.93 -7.58 18.61
C ALA A 314 7.16 -7.62 19.93
N LYS A 315 6.98 -8.81 20.51
CA LYS A 315 6.34 -9.03 21.81
C LYS A 315 7.30 -9.79 22.73
N ALA A 316 7.39 -9.39 23.99
CA ALA A 316 8.38 -9.92 24.94
C ALA A 316 8.35 -11.45 25.12
N ASN A 317 7.20 -12.09 24.93
CA ASN A 317 7.01 -13.52 25.16
C ASN A 317 6.31 -14.22 24.00
N ILE A 318 6.56 -13.78 22.75
CA ILE A 318 5.99 -14.46 21.59
C ILE A 318 6.62 -15.86 21.45
N SER A 319 5.80 -16.90 21.40
CA SER A 319 6.32 -18.26 21.26
C SER A 319 6.73 -18.57 19.81
N PRO A 320 7.73 -19.44 19.58
CA PRO A 320 8.07 -19.88 18.23
C PRO A 320 6.91 -20.53 17.48
N GLU A 321 6.02 -21.25 18.18
CA GLU A 321 4.82 -21.86 17.60
C GLU A 321 3.85 -20.79 17.11
N HIS A 322 3.66 -19.70 17.88
CA HIS A 322 2.79 -18.61 17.46
C HIS A 322 3.37 -17.85 16.25
N VAL A 323 4.69 -17.62 16.21
CA VAL A 323 5.36 -17.06 15.04
C VAL A 323 5.19 -17.98 13.82
N LYS A 324 5.24 -19.30 14.00
CA LYS A 324 4.97 -20.26 12.94
C LYS A 324 3.54 -20.12 12.41
N ASP A 325 2.54 -19.97 13.28
CA ASP A 325 1.15 -19.74 12.86
C ASP A 325 1.01 -18.45 12.03
N ILE A 326 1.68 -17.38 12.44
CA ILE A 326 1.71 -16.11 11.70
C ILE A 326 2.40 -16.29 10.34
N LEU A 327 3.54 -16.97 10.29
CA LEU A 327 4.25 -17.25 9.03
C LEU A 327 3.43 -18.15 8.09
N THR A 328 2.63 -19.08 8.64
CA THR A 328 1.68 -19.88 7.83
C THR A 328 0.64 -18.97 7.17
N ALA A 329 0.13 -17.97 7.89
CA ALA A 329 -0.79 -17.00 7.33
C ALA A 329 -0.12 -16.12 6.27
N ILE A 330 1.10 -15.63 6.53
CA ILE A 330 1.87 -14.83 5.57
C ILE A 330 2.17 -15.64 4.29
N ASP A 331 2.55 -16.91 4.44
CA ASP A 331 2.81 -17.79 3.30
C ASP A 331 1.56 -18.01 2.45
N PHE A 332 0.42 -18.26 3.10
CA PHE A 332 -0.86 -18.40 2.43
C PHE A 332 -1.27 -17.11 1.70
N ILE A 333 -1.26 -15.97 2.37
CA ILE A 333 -1.67 -14.67 1.81
C ILE A 333 -0.81 -14.33 0.59
N THR A 334 0.51 -14.45 0.71
CA THR A 334 1.43 -14.14 -0.39
C THR A 334 1.40 -15.20 -1.49
N GLY A 335 1.18 -16.47 -1.15
CA GLY A 335 1.06 -17.59 -2.08
C GLY A 335 -0.23 -17.57 -2.92
N HIS A 336 -1.29 -16.91 -2.41
CA HIS A 336 -2.55 -16.67 -3.13
C HIS A 336 -2.62 -15.23 -3.67
N GLY A 337 -1.47 -14.68 -4.06
CA GLY A 337 -1.36 -13.33 -4.59
C GLY A 337 -2.19 -13.06 -5.85
N GLU A 338 -2.64 -14.10 -6.58
CA GLU A 338 -3.60 -13.94 -7.68
C GLU A 338 -4.98 -13.46 -7.18
N MET A 339 -5.37 -13.79 -5.96
CA MET A 339 -6.58 -13.25 -5.34
C MET A 339 -6.41 -11.76 -5.05
N TRP A 340 -5.24 -11.37 -4.52
CA TRP A 340 -4.88 -9.97 -4.29
C TRP A 340 -4.75 -9.19 -5.61
N ALA A 341 -4.24 -9.82 -6.65
CA ALA A 341 -4.17 -9.23 -7.98
C ALA A 341 -5.54 -8.92 -8.60
N LYS A 342 -6.63 -9.56 -8.14
CA LYS A 342 -7.99 -9.17 -8.55
C LYS A 342 -8.34 -7.74 -8.13
N ALA A 343 -7.85 -7.27 -6.98
CA ALA A 343 -7.95 -5.86 -6.60
C ALA A 343 -7.17 -4.95 -7.56
N GLY A 344 -6.08 -5.45 -8.15
CA GLY A 344 -5.20 -4.72 -9.06
C GLY A 344 -3.72 -4.76 -8.69
N HIS A 345 -3.40 -5.13 -7.47
CA HIS A 345 -2.02 -5.16 -6.96
C HIS A 345 -1.13 -6.14 -7.72
N VAL A 346 0.17 -5.85 -7.78
CA VAL A 346 1.15 -6.75 -8.40
C VAL A 346 1.78 -7.62 -7.30
N PRO A 347 1.50 -8.93 -7.26
CA PRO A 347 2.08 -9.83 -6.27
C PRO A 347 3.60 -9.87 -6.33
N THR A 348 4.25 -10.08 -5.20
CA THR A 348 5.72 -10.17 -5.13
C THR A 348 6.27 -11.58 -5.27
N ARG A 349 5.42 -12.61 -5.24
CA ARG A 349 5.83 -13.98 -5.52
C ARG A 349 6.04 -14.25 -7.01
N ILE A 350 7.21 -14.77 -7.36
CA ILE A 350 7.59 -15.12 -8.74
C ILE A 350 6.67 -16.23 -9.28
N SER A 351 6.36 -17.25 -8.46
CA SER A 351 5.46 -18.33 -8.83
C SER A 351 4.05 -17.82 -9.17
N VAL A 352 3.54 -16.84 -8.41
CA VAL A 352 2.23 -16.22 -8.66
C VAL A 352 2.25 -15.39 -9.94
N GLN A 353 3.26 -14.56 -10.14
CA GLN A 353 3.40 -13.75 -11.36
C GLN A 353 3.48 -14.61 -12.63
N ASN A 354 4.07 -15.82 -12.52
CA ASN A 354 4.16 -16.78 -13.62
C ASN A 354 2.94 -17.70 -13.75
N SER A 355 1.95 -17.56 -12.87
CA SER A 355 0.75 -18.41 -12.91
C SER A 355 -0.20 -18.02 -14.03
N LYS A 356 -0.95 -19.01 -14.54
CA LYS A 356 -2.03 -18.75 -15.49
C LYS A 356 -3.12 -17.87 -14.88
N ALA A 357 -3.40 -18.03 -13.59
CA ALA A 357 -4.43 -17.26 -12.89
C ALA A 357 -4.10 -15.75 -12.89
N PHE A 358 -2.83 -15.38 -12.69
CA PHE A 358 -2.40 -13.99 -12.81
C PHE A 358 -2.39 -13.51 -14.27
N ALA A 359 -1.91 -14.33 -15.20
CA ALA A 359 -1.82 -13.98 -16.62
C ALA A 359 -3.18 -13.74 -17.28
N ASP A 360 -4.23 -14.42 -16.79
CA ASP A 360 -5.61 -14.27 -17.29
C ASP A 360 -6.31 -12.99 -16.78
N LEU A 361 -5.74 -12.30 -15.78
CA LEU A 361 -6.32 -11.06 -15.26
C LEU A 361 -6.07 -9.90 -16.24
N PRO A 362 -7.10 -9.16 -16.65
CA PRO A 362 -6.95 -8.02 -17.54
C PRO A 362 -5.97 -6.97 -16.96
N TYR A 363 -5.21 -6.30 -17.83
CA TYR A 363 -4.33 -5.16 -17.54
C TYR A 363 -3.13 -5.46 -16.61
N ARG A 364 -3.20 -6.45 -15.68
CA ARG A 364 -2.18 -6.69 -14.63
C ARG A 364 -0.78 -6.87 -15.20
N LYS A 365 -0.65 -7.64 -16.27
CA LYS A 365 0.65 -7.82 -16.93
C LYS A 365 1.21 -6.51 -17.47
N GLY A 366 0.37 -5.68 -18.12
CA GLY A 366 0.80 -4.42 -18.72
C GLY A 366 1.41 -3.45 -17.71
N TYR A 367 0.81 -3.27 -16.56
CA TYR A 367 1.39 -2.40 -15.54
C TYR A 367 2.36 -3.12 -14.59
N ALA A 368 2.33 -4.46 -14.48
CA ALA A 368 3.40 -5.21 -13.81
C ALA A 368 4.73 -5.08 -14.57
N ASP A 369 4.70 -5.13 -15.91
CA ASP A 369 5.88 -4.92 -16.74
C ASP A 369 6.45 -3.48 -16.58
N SER A 370 5.64 -2.52 -16.11
CA SER A 370 6.11 -1.16 -15.79
C SER A 370 6.89 -1.05 -14.47
N ALA A 371 7.07 -2.14 -13.75
CA ALA A 371 7.86 -2.14 -12.49
C ALA A 371 9.28 -1.56 -12.68
N ALA A 372 9.85 -1.66 -13.88
CA ALA A 372 11.14 -1.04 -14.22
C ALA A 372 11.10 0.51 -14.21
N SER A 373 9.92 1.12 -14.35
CA SER A 373 9.69 2.57 -14.27
C SER A 373 9.05 3.00 -12.94
N ALA A 374 8.81 2.07 -12.03
CA ALA A 374 8.30 2.36 -10.71
C ALA A 374 9.35 3.08 -9.86
N VAL A 375 8.92 4.13 -9.17
CA VAL A 375 9.78 4.92 -8.30
C VAL A 375 9.24 4.83 -6.87
N ALA A 376 10.01 4.17 -6.01
CA ALA A 376 9.68 4.09 -4.60
C ALA A 376 9.86 5.45 -3.91
N PRO A 377 9.09 5.72 -2.85
CA PRO A 377 9.33 6.85 -1.96
C PRO A 377 10.77 6.84 -1.41
N PRO A 378 11.32 8.03 -1.05
CA PRO A 378 12.59 8.11 -0.34
C PRO A 378 12.57 7.29 0.96
N THR A 379 13.65 6.58 1.22
CA THR A 379 13.79 5.77 2.44
C THR A 379 14.29 6.64 3.58
N THR A 380 13.37 7.28 4.29
CA THR A 380 13.65 8.14 5.48
C THR A 380 12.50 8.02 6.48
N ALA A 381 12.82 8.06 7.78
CA ALA A 381 11.80 8.05 8.84
C ALA A 381 10.88 9.30 8.78
N ALA A 382 11.34 10.38 8.19
CA ALA A 382 10.58 11.61 8.00
C ALA A 382 9.50 11.51 6.88
N TRP A 383 9.45 10.39 6.12
CA TRP A 383 8.67 10.35 4.87
C TRP A 383 7.17 10.60 5.06
N ASP A 384 6.54 10.02 6.07
CA ASP A 384 5.10 10.18 6.29
C ASP A 384 4.72 11.64 6.58
N GLU A 385 5.53 12.31 7.42
CA GLU A 385 5.31 13.72 7.73
C GLU A 385 5.57 14.61 6.52
N ILE A 386 6.63 14.32 5.75
CA ILE A 386 6.95 15.01 4.50
C ILE A 386 5.78 14.83 3.51
N TYR A 387 5.32 13.60 3.32
CA TYR A 387 4.28 13.27 2.35
C TYR A 387 2.95 13.94 2.69
N GLY A 388 2.49 13.83 3.94
CA GLY A 388 1.28 14.49 4.39
C GLY A 388 1.33 16.01 4.27
N THR A 389 2.45 16.61 4.69
CA THR A 389 2.65 18.08 4.61
C THR A 389 2.72 18.55 3.16
N CYS A 390 3.41 17.80 2.28
CA CYS A 390 3.44 18.12 0.84
C CYS A 390 2.05 18.03 0.21
N SER A 391 1.21 17.08 0.63
CA SER A 391 -0.17 16.99 0.12
C SER A 391 -0.98 18.25 0.44
N ASP A 392 -0.89 18.76 1.68
CA ASP A 392 -1.57 19.98 2.10
C ASP A 392 -1.06 21.22 1.32
N LEU A 393 0.25 21.32 1.13
CA LEU A 393 0.86 22.45 0.41
C LEU A 393 0.59 22.41 -1.10
N LEU A 394 0.54 21.19 -1.70
CA LEU A 394 0.19 21.02 -3.09
C LEU A 394 -1.29 21.33 -3.37
N GLU A 395 -2.20 20.89 -2.50
CA GLU A 395 -3.61 21.31 -2.58
C GLU A 395 -3.69 22.83 -2.59
N TYR A 396 -3.07 23.48 -1.61
CA TYR A 396 -3.10 24.94 -1.52
C TYR A 396 -2.55 25.61 -2.79
N ALA A 397 -1.42 25.13 -3.29
CA ALA A 397 -0.80 25.66 -4.50
C ALA A 397 -1.66 25.48 -5.74
N VAL A 398 -2.25 24.30 -5.92
CA VAL A 398 -3.02 23.94 -7.13
C VAL A 398 -4.44 24.54 -7.08
N VAL A 399 -5.15 24.34 -5.96
CA VAL A 399 -6.55 24.76 -5.84
C VAL A 399 -6.68 26.27 -5.67
N ASN A 400 -5.78 26.90 -4.90
CA ASN A 400 -5.83 28.36 -4.67
C ASN A 400 -4.95 29.17 -5.62
N ASN A 401 -4.39 28.54 -6.65
CA ASN A 401 -3.59 29.21 -7.70
C ASN A 401 -2.41 30.03 -7.13
N GLN A 402 -1.68 29.47 -6.16
CA GLN A 402 -0.49 30.13 -5.60
C GLN A 402 0.61 30.23 -6.66
N PRO A 403 1.41 31.33 -6.69
CA PRO A 403 2.56 31.41 -7.59
C PRO A 403 3.52 30.21 -7.41
N ILE A 404 3.85 29.53 -8.50
CA ILE A 404 4.61 28.25 -8.47
C ILE A 404 5.90 28.35 -7.67
N GLN A 405 6.71 29.38 -7.90
CA GLN A 405 7.99 29.51 -7.20
C GLN A 405 7.82 29.78 -5.70
N GLU A 406 6.79 30.50 -5.32
CA GLU A 406 6.45 30.73 -3.91
C GLU A 406 6.03 29.44 -3.22
N ALA A 407 5.17 28.64 -3.89
CA ALA A 407 4.77 27.33 -3.39
C ALA A 407 5.96 26.38 -3.21
N LEU A 408 6.85 26.30 -4.20
CA LEU A 408 8.06 25.48 -4.12
C LEU A 408 9.01 25.92 -3.00
N ASN A 409 9.22 27.23 -2.82
CA ASN A 409 10.05 27.77 -1.74
C ASN A 409 9.47 27.41 -0.35
N GLN A 410 8.15 27.53 -0.19
CA GLN A 410 7.47 27.16 1.04
C GLN A 410 7.58 25.67 1.33
N MET A 411 7.36 24.84 0.31
CA MET A 411 7.41 23.38 0.40
C MET A 411 8.84 22.92 0.76
N GLU A 412 9.86 23.44 0.07
CA GLU A 412 11.27 23.14 0.35
C GLU A 412 11.67 23.51 1.79
N ALA A 413 11.34 24.72 2.22
CA ALA A 413 11.65 25.17 3.58
C ALA A 413 11.00 24.28 4.64
N THR A 414 9.75 23.85 4.40
CA THR A 414 9.00 22.99 5.32
C THR A 414 9.57 21.58 5.34
N VAL A 415 9.84 20.99 4.18
CA VAL A 415 10.45 19.65 4.06
C VAL A 415 11.83 19.61 4.73
N ASN A 416 12.67 20.61 4.50
CA ASN A 416 13.99 20.68 5.12
C ASN A 416 13.91 20.83 6.65
N LYS A 417 12.90 21.56 7.15
CA LYS A 417 12.64 21.65 8.59
C LYS A 417 12.21 20.31 9.18
N ILE A 418 11.32 19.58 8.51
CA ILE A 418 10.90 18.23 8.93
C ILE A 418 12.13 17.31 8.98
N ILE A 419 12.93 17.25 7.90
CA ILE A 419 14.13 16.38 7.83
C ILE A 419 15.09 16.67 9.00
N ALA A 420 15.25 17.93 9.39
CA ALA A 420 16.14 18.33 10.50
C ALA A 420 15.66 17.85 11.89
N THR A 421 14.43 17.35 12.03
CA THR A 421 13.89 16.81 13.29
C THR A 421 14.15 15.32 13.47
N TYR A 422 14.55 14.64 12.42
CA TYR A 422 14.85 13.20 12.39
C TYR A 422 16.36 12.93 12.31
#